data_7e7c1dbe20a30b140171107549bf1f29
#
_entry.id   7e7c1dbe20a30b140171107549bf1f29
#
_cell.length_a   1.000
_cell.length_b   1.000
_cell.length_c   1.000
_cell.angle_alpha   90.00
_cell.angle_beta   90.00
_cell.angle_gamma   90.00
#
_symmetry.space_group_name_H-M   'P 1'
#
loop_
_entity.id
_entity.type
_entity.pdbx_description
1 polymer ?
#
loop_
_entity_poly.entity_id
_entity_poly.type
_entity_poly.pdbx_seq_one_letter_code
_entity_poly.pdbx_strand_id
1 'polypeptide(L)'
;WDDSYIPDSITKEVFEETCNKYVKDWGETNRIACEYGTKVHAEQESGFYNDSERTIKRFNLGGNLPVYKNHHRLDIDTGIIPEMLISYIDPEGMLRIAGQSDLIIKNGNHIKVWDWKTNKKLKQKSYFDPKKKKYQMMKYPLNNIMDCNFLHYTLQLSLYAWMLQKQNPDLIIDELRIVHFTHDGEVNEYVLEYLKSDI
;
A
#
# COMPACT_ATOMS: atom_id res chain seq x y z
N TRP A 1 -17.69 10.89 25.48
CA TRP A 1 -16.73 11.98 25.68
C TRP A 1 -16.71 12.34 27.16
N ASP A 2 -15.53 12.51 27.74
CA ASP A 2 -15.37 12.97 29.11
C ASP A 2 -15.39 14.51 29.09
N ASP A 3 -16.32 15.13 29.86
CA ASP A 3 -16.48 16.57 29.92
C ASP A 3 -15.22 17.33 30.39
N SER A 4 -14.22 16.63 30.96
CA SER A 4 -12.91 17.18 31.35
C SER A 4 -12.06 17.69 30.17
N TYR A 5 -12.43 17.34 28.94
CA TYR A 5 -11.74 17.78 27.72
C TYR A 5 -12.30 19.08 27.12
N ILE A 6 -13.37 19.63 27.67
CA ILE A 6 -13.95 20.90 27.17
C ILE A 6 -13.15 22.04 27.79
N PRO A 7 -12.49 22.93 27.00
CA PRO A 7 -11.81 24.09 27.52
C PRO A 7 -12.80 25.03 28.21
N ASP A 8 -12.44 25.62 29.34
CA ASP A 8 -13.28 26.54 30.11
C ASP A 8 -13.81 27.76 29.34
N SER A 9 -13.18 28.04 28.17
CA SER A 9 -13.55 29.17 27.29
C SER A 9 -14.64 28.83 26.27
N ILE A 10 -15.12 27.56 26.20
CA ILE A 10 -16.07 27.09 25.18
C ILE A 10 -17.24 26.41 25.87
N THR A 11 -18.48 26.71 25.44
CA THR A 11 -19.65 25.99 25.96
C THR A 11 -19.71 24.58 25.40
N LYS A 12 -20.37 23.68 26.11
CA LYS A 12 -20.52 22.27 25.72
C LYS A 12 -21.18 22.15 24.33
N GLU A 13 -22.19 22.97 24.07
CA GLU A 13 -22.91 22.97 22.78
C GLU A 13 -21.99 23.36 21.63
N VAL A 14 -21.17 24.40 21.78
CA VAL A 14 -20.22 24.86 20.76
C VAL A 14 -19.12 23.82 20.53
N PHE A 15 -18.67 23.12 21.58
CA PHE A 15 -17.73 22.05 21.47
C PHE A 15 -18.30 20.87 20.68
N GLU A 16 -19.52 20.43 21.04
CA GLU A 16 -20.21 19.31 20.35
C GLU A 16 -20.49 19.65 18.88
N GLU A 17 -20.97 20.87 18.58
CA GLU A 17 -21.21 21.31 17.21
C GLU A 17 -19.93 21.33 16.39
N THR A 18 -18.83 21.81 16.97
CA THR A 18 -17.51 21.82 16.34
C THR A 18 -17.01 20.41 16.07
N CYS A 19 -17.11 19.50 17.04
CA CYS A 19 -16.74 18.10 16.87
C CYS A 19 -17.56 17.42 15.76
N ASN A 20 -18.88 17.63 15.76
CA ASN A 20 -19.76 17.06 14.75
C ASN A 20 -19.43 17.58 13.34
N LYS A 21 -19.09 18.85 13.20
CA LYS A 21 -18.60 19.41 11.94
C LYS A 21 -17.33 18.74 11.48
N TYR A 22 -16.32 18.60 12.36
CA TYR A 22 -15.06 17.91 12.02
C TYR A 22 -15.27 16.47 11.61
N VAL A 23 -16.13 15.72 12.32
CA VAL A 23 -16.46 14.33 11.97
C VAL A 23 -17.10 14.24 10.59
N LYS A 24 -18.03 15.16 10.28
CA LYS A 24 -18.68 15.24 8.96
C LYS A 24 -17.67 15.56 7.85
N ASP A 25 -16.85 16.58 8.05
CA ASP A 25 -15.83 17.01 7.07
C ASP A 25 -14.79 15.90 6.85
N TRP A 26 -14.44 15.19 7.91
CA TRP A 26 -13.52 14.03 7.83
C TRP A 26 -14.15 12.87 7.08
N GLY A 27 -15.42 12.56 7.34
CA GLY A 27 -16.18 11.54 6.64
C GLY A 27 -16.23 11.81 5.14
N GLU A 28 -16.53 13.04 4.75
CA GLU A 28 -16.57 13.45 3.33
C GLU A 28 -15.19 13.39 2.67
N THR A 29 -14.15 13.86 3.35
CA THR A 29 -12.77 13.78 2.86
C THR A 29 -12.34 12.33 2.64
N ASN A 30 -12.69 11.44 3.57
CA ASN A 30 -12.39 10.01 3.46
C ASN A 30 -13.17 9.37 2.30
N ARG A 31 -14.45 9.69 2.15
CA ARG A 31 -15.28 9.20 1.03
C ARG A 31 -14.66 9.55 -0.32
N ILE A 32 -14.29 10.83 -0.53
CA ILE A 32 -13.66 11.31 -1.76
C ILE A 32 -12.33 10.59 -2.02
N ALA A 33 -11.51 10.41 -0.98
CA ALA A 33 -10.23 9.72 -1.10
C ALA A 33 -10.40 8.25 -1.47
N CYS A 34 -11.38 7.55 -0.87
CA CYS A 34 -11.69 6.16 -1.21
C CYS A 34 -12.21 6.02 -2.64
N GLU A 35 -13.12 6.90 -3.07
CA GLU A 35 -13.65 6.88 -4.45
C GLU A 35 -12.54 7.12 -5.48
N TYR A 36 -11.65 8.08 -5.23
CA TYR A 36 -10.50 8.33 -6.10
C TYR A 36 -9.56 7.12 -6.14
N GLY A 37 -9.24 6.52 -4.98
CA GLY A 37 -8.44 5.31 -4.91
C GLY A 37 -9.05 4.16 -5.73
N THR A 38 -10.32 3.83 -5.48
CA THR A 38 -11.04 2.77 -6.21
C THR A 38 -11.02 3.01 -7.73
N LYS A 39 -11.25 4.26 -8.16
CA LYS A 39 -11.21 4.63 -9.58
C LYS A 39 -9.82 4.38 -10.19
N VAL A 40 -8.74 4.83 -9.53
CA VAL A 40 -7.38 4.64 -10.03
C VAL A 40 -7.04 3.16 -10.15
N HIS A 41 -7.31 2.33 -9.12
CA HIS A 41 -7.06 0.90 -9.16
C HIS A 41 -7.81 0.24 -10.33
N ALA A 42 -9.12 0.51 -10.48
CA ALA A 42 -9.92 -0.02 -11.58
C ALA A 42 -9.41 0.41 -12.96
N GLU A 43 -8.94 1.65 -13.11
CA GLU A 43 -8.35 2.15 -14.35
C GLU A 43 -7.04 1.44 -14.72
N GLN A 44 -6.16 1.20 -13.73
CA GLN A 44 -4.90 0.50 -13.97
C GLN A 44 -5.16 -0.98 -14.29
N GLU A 45 -6.00 -1.66 -13.52
CA GLU A 45 -6.42 -3.04 -13.79
C GLU A 45 -7.03 -3.19 -15.18
N SER A 46 -8.00 -2.33 -15.51
CA SER A 46 -8.65 -2.30 -16.83
C SER A 46 -7.66 -2.04 -17.97
N GLY A 47 -6.65 -1.20 -17.73
CA GLY A 47 -5.57 -0.93 -18.68
C GLY A 47 -4.80 -2.19 -19.04
N PHE A 48 -4.42 -3.01 -18.05
CA PHE A 48 -3.74 -4.29 -18.30
C PHE A 48 -4.62 -5.29 -19.07
N TYR A 49 -5.94 -5.32 -18.81
CA TYR A 49 -6.82 -6.30 -19.44
C TYR A 49 -7.29 -5.91 -20.84
N ASN A 50 -7.48 -4.62 -21.11
CA ASN A 50 -8.10 -4.14 -22.36
C ASN A 50 -7.10 -3.49 -23.33
N ASP A 51 -5.95 -2.99 -22.83
CA ASP A 51 -4.91 -2.33 -23.61
C ASP A 51 -3.54 -2.64 -22.99
N SER A 52 -3.21 -3.94 -22.90
CA SER A 52 -2.01 -4.43 -22.23
C SER A 52 -0.73 -3.88 -22.85
N GLU A 53 -0.65 -3.82 -24.18
CA GLU A 53 0.55 -3.34 -24.88
C GLU A 53 0.90 -1.89 -24.49
N ARG A 54 -0.09 -1.00 -24.55
CA ARG A 54 0.08 0.41 -24.15
C ARG A 54 0.43 0.53 -22.66
N THR A 55 -0.21 -0.26 -21.80
CA THR A 55 -0.02 -0.22 -20.35
C THR A 55 1.37 -0.75 -19.98
N ILE A 56 1.81 -1.86 -20.58
CA ILE A 56 3.16 -2.41 -20.42
C ILE A 56 4.21 -1.39 -20.86
N LYS A 57 4.00 -0.73 -21.99
CA LYS A 57 4.90 0.32 -22.48
C LYS A 57 4.93 1.54 -21.55
N ARG A 58 3.77 1.97 -21.04
CA ARG A 58 3.66 3.11 -20.11
C ARG A 58 4.51 2.89 -18.86
N PHE A 59 4.48 1.68 -18.29
CA PHE A 59 5.24 1.33 -17.09
C PHE A 59 6.63 0.75 -17.39
N ASN A 60 7.05 0.73 -18.65
CA ASN A 60 8.36 0.21 -19.08
C ASN A 60 8.66 -1.20 -18.54
N LEU A 61 7.67 -2.09 -18.60
CA LEU A 61 7.79 -3.45 -18.04
C LEU A 61 8.58 -4.41 -18.94
N GLY A 62 8.91 -3.97 -20.15
CA GLY A 62 9.70 -4.75 -21.14
C GLY A 62 8.90 -5.84 -21.83
N GLY A 63 9.13 -6.00 -23.15
CA GLY A 63 8.59 -7.10 -23.94
C GLY A 63 7.07 -7.21 -24.04
N ASN A 64 6.62 -8.24 -24.74
CA ASN A 64 5.24 -8.70 -24.79
C ASN A 64 5.00 -9.70 -23.67
N LEU A 65 4.68 -9.22 -22.47
CA LEU A 65 4.35 -10.08 -21.35
C LEU A 65 2.87 -10.47 -21.40
N PRO A 66 2.52 -11.75 -21.29
CA PRO A 66 1.12 -12.16 -21.16
C PRO A 66 0.51 -11.63 -19.88
N VAL A 67 -0.74 -11.17 -19.96
CA VAL A 67 -1.51 -10.67 -18.81
C VAL A 67 -2.54 -11.73 -18.42
N TYR A 68 -2.49 -12.14 -17.16
CA TYR A 68 -3.35 -13.20 -16.62
C TYR A 68 -4.47 -12.59 -15.78
N LYS A 69 -5.68 -12.63 -16.32
CA LYS A 69 -6.86 -12.09 -15.64
C LYS A 69 -7.38 -13.04 -14.57
N ASN A 70 -7.72 -12.52 -13.38
CA ASN A 70 -8.27 -13.29 -12.26
C ASN A 70 -7.38 -14.50 -11.88
N HIS A 71 -6.08 -14.36 -12.03
CA HIS A 71 -5.13 -15.40 -11.70
C HIS A 71 -4.55 -15.14 -10.31
N HIS A 72 -4.60 -16.14 -9.44
CA HIS A 72 -4.19 -16.01 -8.04
C HIS A 72 -3.12 -17.03 -7.64
N ARG A 73 -2.32 -17.48 -8.62
CA ARG A 73 -1.23 -18.44 -8.40
C ARG A 73 0.03 -18.00 -9.15
N LEU A 74 1.18 -18.41 -8.65
CA LEU A 74 2.48 -18.18 -9.32
C LEU A 74 2.93 -19.40 -10.15
N ASP A 75 2.00 -20.22 -10.63
CA ASP A 75 2.24 -21.40 -11.50
C ASP A 75 2.48 -21.04 -12.96
N ILE A 76 2.50 -19.76 -13.31
CA ILE A 76 2.92 -19.25 -14.61
C ILE A 76 4.45 -19.13 -14.65
N ASP A 77 5.05 -19.27 -15.83
CA ASP A 77 6.49 -19.07 -16.02
C ASP A 77 6.82 -17.56 -16.13
N THR A 78 6.13 -16.85 -17.01
CA THR A 78 6.37 -15.42 -17.26
C THR A 78 5.06 -14.70 -17.50
N GLY A 79 4.88 -13.52 -16.93
CA GLY A 79 3.71 -12.68 -17.17
C GLY A 79 3.40 -11.66 -16.09
N ILE A 80 2.26 -11.03 -16.27
CA ILE A 80 1.71 -9.98 -15.41
C ILE A 80 0.41 -10.49 -14.81
N ILE A 81 0.27 -10.36 -13.49
CA ILE A 81 -0.93 -10.71 -12.73
C ILE A 81 -1.40 -9.47 -11.99
N PRO A 82 -2.39 -8.73 -12.53
CA PRO A 82 -3.04 -7.64 -11.80
C PRO A 82 -3.92 -8.19 -10.67
N GLU A 83 -4.05 -7.42 -9.57
CA GLU A 83 -4.96 -7.67 -8.44
C GLU A 83 -4.83 -9.10 -7.86
N MET A 84 -3.59 -9.58 -7.72
CA MET A 84 -3.35 -10.93 -7.23
C MET A 84 -3.64 -11.06 -5.75
N LEU A 85 -4.54 -11.97 -5.37
CA LEU A 85 -4.76 -12.37 -3.99
C LEU A 85 -3.59 -13.21 -3.48
N ILE A 86 -3.06 -12.85 -2.33
CA ILE A 86 -1.93 -13.50 -1.67
C ILE A 86 -2.38 -13.92 -0.28
N SER A 87 -2.09 -15.15 0.13
CA SER A 87 -2.39 -15.61 1.48
C SER A 87 -1.27 -16.51 2.02
N TYR A 88 -1.14 -16.54 3.31
CA TYR A 88 -0.25 -17.45 4.01
C TYR A 88 -0.95 -18.00 5.26
N ILE A 89 -0.83 -19.30 5.45
CA ILE A 89 -1.27 -19.99 6.67
C ILE A 89 -0.04 -20.76 7.17
N ASP A 90 0.36 -20.52 8.40
CA ASP A 90 1.47 -21.26 9.00
C ASP A 90 1.10 -22.75 9.18
N PRO A 91 2.09 -23.65 9.30
CA PRO A 91 1.84 -25.08 9.42
C PRO A 91 0.95 -25.47 10.62
N GLU A 92 0.94 -24.67 11.67
CA GLU A 92 0.14 -24.89 12.88
C GLU A 92 -1.28 -24.27 12.74
N GLY A 93 -1.52 -23.49 11.69
CA GLY A 93 -2.81 -22.82 11.43
C GLY A 93 -3.13 -21.67 12.37
N MET A 94 -2.17 -21.25 13.19
CA MET A 94 -2.28 -20.17 14.17
C MET A 94 -2.22 -18.80 13.49
N LEU A 95 -1.28 -18.63 12.54
CA LEU A 95 -1.11 -17.42 11.77
C LEU A 95 -1.80 -17.53 10.42
N ARG A 96 -2.75 -16.64 10.16
CA ARG A 96 -3.45 -16.53 8.87
C ARG A 96 -3.38 -15.09 8.39
N ILE A 97 -2.73 -14.89 7.28
CA ILE A 97 -2.56 -13.56 6.68
C ILE A 97 -3.04 -13.63 5.23
N ALA A 98 -3.76 -12.61 4.80
CA ALA A 98 -4.16 -12.44 3.41
C ALA A 98 -4.03 -10.98 3.01
N GLY A 99 -3.79 -10.75 1.73
CA GLY A 99 -3.74 -9.44 1.11
C GLY A 99 -3.93 -9.53 -0.39
N GLN A 100 -3.88 -8.39 -1.04
CA GLN A 100 -3.99 -8.28 -2.49
C GLN A 100 -2.88 -7.35 -2.96
N SER A 101 -2.09 -7.80 -3.92
CA SER A 101 -1.10 -6.97 -4.60
C SER A 101 -1.70 -6.43 -5.88
N ASP A 102 -1.57 -5.14 -6.12
CA ASP A 102 -2.14 -4.51 -7.30
C ASP A 102 -1.49 -4.99 -8.59
N LEU A 103 -0.19 -5.36 -8.53
CA LEU A 103 0.50 -5.92 -9.68
C LEU A 103 1.64 -6.86 -9.27
N ILE A 104 1.64 -8.06 -9.82
CA ILE A 104 2.78 -8.97 -9.81
C ILE A 104 3.31 -9.12 -11.23
N ILE A 105 4.63 -8.99 -11.39
CA ILE A 105 5.33 -9.26 -12.64
C ILE A 105 6.29 -10.41 -12.38
N LYS A 106 6.14 -11.51 -13.12
CA LYS A 106 6.96 -12.72 -12.97
C LYS A 106 7.75 -13.00 -14.23
N ASN A 107 9.01 -13.43 -14.06
CA ASN A 107 9.87 -13.91 -15.12
C ASN A 107 10.76 -15.05 -14.55
N GLY A 108 10.41 -16.28 -14.85
CA GLY A 108 11.00 -17.45 -14.18
C GLY A 108 10.77 -17.38 -12.67
N ASN A 109 11.82 -17.46 -11.88
CA ASN A 109 11.75 -17.30 -10.41
C ASN A 109 11.84 -15.85 -9.95
N HIS A 110 12.03 -14.89 -10.83
CA HIS A 110 12.14 -13.48 -10.53
C HIS A 110 10.77 -12.82 -10.48
N ILE A 111 10.49 -12.06 -9.43
CA ILE A 111 9.23 -11.34 -9.28
C ILE A 111 9.43 -9.89 -8.85
N LYS A 112 8.53 -9.03 -9.34
CA LYS A 112 8.35 -7.67 -8.87
C LYS A 112 6.95 -7.54 -8.29
N VAL A 113 6.84 -6.83 -7.18
CA VAL A 113 5.56 -6.60 -6.47
C VAL A 113 5.32 -5.09 -6.42
N TRP A 114 4.26 -4.65 -7.06
CA TRP A 114 3.91 -3.24 -7.17
C TRP A 114 2.55 -2.96 -6.54
N ASP A 115 2.39 -1.72 -6.09
CA ASP A 115 1.18 -1.27 -5.43
C ASP A 115 0.88 0.19 -5.80
N TRP A 116 -0.40 0.49 -6.05
CA TRP A 116 -0.88 1.81 -6.42
C TRP A 116 -1.27 2.60 -5.18
N LYS A 117 -0.80 3.82 -5.06
CA LYS A 117 -1.16 4.70 -3.95
C LYS A 117 -1.70 6.03 -4.47
N THR A 118 -2.77 6.50 -3.82
CA THR A 118 -3.50 7.72 -4.20
C THR A 118 -3.56 8.75 -3.07
N ASN A 119 -2.74 8.59 -2.05
CA ASN A 119 -2.67 9.50 -0.93
C ASN A 119 -2.36 10.92 -1.40
N LYS A 120 -2.98 11.92 -0.80
CA LYS A 120 -2.70 13.33 -1.10
C LYS A 120 -1.20 13.67 -0.95
N LYS A 121 -0.53 13.05 0.02
CA LYS A 121 0.94 13.17 0.24
C LYS A 121 1.52 11.83 0.67
N LEU A 122 2.59 11.42 0.03
CA LEU A 122 3.40 10.29 0.43
C LEU A 122 4.56 10.79 1.30
N LYS A 123 4.40 10.71 2.62
CA LYS A 123 5.39 11.19 3.59
C LYS A 123 6.46 10.13 3.80
N GLN A 124 7.70 10.45 3.48
CA GLN A 124 8.86 9.58 3.69
C GLN A 124 9.48 9.70 5.10
N LYS A 125 9.08 10.70 5.87
CA LYS A 125 9.50 10.90 7.26
C LYS A 125 8.30 11.08 8.15
N SER A 126 8.41 10.57 9.38
CA SER A 126 7.41 10.75 10.41
C SER A 126 7.47 12.15 11.04
N TYR A 127 6.56 12.42 11.96
CA TYR A 127 6.61 13.64 12.76
C TYR A 127 7.92 13.72 13.54
N PHE A 128 8.60 14.87 13.43
CA PHE A 128 9.76 15.17 14.25
C PHE A 128 9.31 15.90 15.52
N ASP A 129 9.55 15.30 16.68
CA ASP A 129 9.27 15.90 17.98
C ASP A 129 10.43 16.84 18.37
N PRO A 130 10.22 18.17 18.35
CA PRO A 130 11.29 19.13 18.66
C PRO A 130 11.72 19.10 20.13
N LYS A 131 10.86 18.64 21.04
CA LYS A 131 11.18 18.51 22.47
C LYS A 131 12.09 17.33 22.73
N LYS A 132 11.80 16.21 22.09
CA LYS A 132 12.59 14.96 22.20
C LYS A 132 13.75 14.90 21.19
N LYS A 133 13.81 15.84 20.24
CA LYS A 133 14.80 15.90 19.14
C LYS A 133 14.90 14.59 18.36
N LYS A 134 13.76 13.93 18.12
CA LYS A 134 13.71 12.65 17.38
C LYS A 134 12.43 12.50 16.57
N TYR A 135 12.51 11.64 15.56
CA TYR A 135 11.35 11.24 14.77
C TYR A 135 10.45 10.27 15.55
N GLN A 136 9.16 10.31 15.26
CA GLN A 136 8.21 9.32 15.78
C GLN A 136 8.51 7.96 15.15
N MET A 137 8.65 6.93 15.97
CA MET A 137 8.90 5.57 15.53
C MET A 137 7.63 4.75 15.72
N MET A 138 7.51 3.65 14.97
CA MET A 138 6.44 2.68 15.17
C MET A 138 6.53 2.06 16.56
N LYS A 139 5.47 1.35 16.95
CA LYS A 139 5.46 0.60 18.23
C LYS A 139 6.25 -0.70 18.10
N TYR A 140 6.69 -1.24 19.22
CA TYR A 140 7.29 -2.57 19.29
C TYR A 140 6.39 -3.61 18.58
N PRO A 141 6.94 -4.53 17.76
CA PRO A 141 8.38 -4.80 17.56
C PRO A 141 9.09 -3.91 16.52
N LEU A 142 8.40 -3.02 15.81
CA LEU A 142 8.90 -2.22 14.69
C LEU A 142 9.43 -0.84 15.14
N ASN A 143 9.90 -0.72 16.36
CA ASN A 143 10.34 0.55 16.97
C ASN A 143 11.67 1.11 16.43
N ASN A 144 12.29 0.42 15.47
CA ASN A 144 13.42 0.85 14.65
C ASN A 144 12.98 1.56 13.35
N ILE A 145 11.68 1.52 13.00
CA ILE A 145 11.11 2.06 11.76
C ILE A 145 10.32 3.34 12.07
N MET A 146 10.49 4.38 11.25
CA MET A 146 9.73 5.62 11.38
C MET A 146 8.24 5.41 11.08
N ASP A 147 7.37 6.00 11.92
CA ASP A 147 5.91 5.92 11.80
C ASP A 147 5.40 6.92 10.74
N CYS A 148 5.54 6.55 9.46
CA CYS A 148 5.05 7.32 8.32
C CYS A 148 4.43 6.43 7.24
N ASN A 149 3.53 6.98 6.42
CA ASN A 149 2.78 6.19 5.45
C ASN A 149 3.67 5.51 4.41
N PHE A 150 4.78 6.12 4.00
CA PHE A 150 5.75 5.49 3.09
C PHE A 150 6.31 4.18 3.65
N LEU A 151 6.74 4.18 4.91
CA LEU A 151 7.30 2.98 5.55
C LEU A 151 6.23 1.95 5.92
N HIS A 152 4.98 2.37 6.22
CA HIS A 152 3.85 1.44 6.33
C HIS A 152 3.60 0.68 5.03
N TYR A 153 3.66 1.36 3.87
CA TYR A 153 3.52 0.70 2.57
C TYR A 153 4.73 -0.17 2.22
N THR A 154 5.93 0.25 2.62
CA THR A 154 7.14 -0.59 2.47
C THR A 154 7.00 -1.90 3.24
N LEU A 155 6.49 -1.86 4.47
CA LEU A 155 6.19 -3.05 5.26
C LEU A 155 5.09 -3.91 4.61
N GLN A 156 4.03 -3.28 4.07
CA GLN A 156 2.95 -3.98 3.37
C GLN A 156 3.49 -4.80 2.19
N LEU A 157 4.27 -4.18 1.30
CA LEU A 157 4.83 -4.88 0.15
C LEU A 157 5.88 -5.91 0.56
N SER A 158 6.66 -5.63 1.59
CA SER A 158 7.61 -6.58 2.17
C SER A 158 6.89 -7.81 2.71
N LEU A 159 5.74 -7.64 3.39
CA LEU A 159 4.91 -8.75 3.85
C LEU A 159 4.35 -9.58 2.70
N TYR A 160 3.91 -8.94 1.60
CA TYR A 160 3.46 -9.64 0.40
C TYR A 160 4.60 -10.49 -0.21
N ALA A 161 5.77 -9.90 -0.38
CA ALA A 161 6.96 -10.60 -0.87
C ALA A 161 7.34 -11.79 0.03
N TRP A 162 7.29 -11.60 1.34
CA TRP A 162 7.54 -12.65 2.31
C TRP A 162 6.52 -13.80 2.20
N MET A 163 5.22 -13.49 2.11
CA MET A 163 4.17 -14.50 1.92
C MET A 163 4.38 -15.31 0.64
N LEU A 164 4.75 -14.66 -0.46
CA LEU A 164 5.04 -15.30 -1.73
C LEU A 164 6.26 -16.23 -1.61
N GLN A 165 7.34 -15.80 -0.95
CA GLN A 165 8.52 -16.64 -0.69
C GLN A 165 8.23 -17.80 0.28
N LYS A 166 7.25 -17.65 1.19
CA LYS A 166 6.81 -18.78 2.04
C LYS A 166 6.07 -19.85 1.25
N GLN A 167 5.34 -19.48 0.21
CA GLN A 167 4.67 -20.41 -0.71
C GLN A 167 5.65 -21.05 -1.70
N ASN A 168 6.63 -20.28 -2.16
CA ASN A 168 7.67 -20.75 -3.07
C ASN A 168 9.04 -20.15 -2.69
N PRO A 169 9.87 -20.89 -1.93
CA PRO A 169 11.16 -20.41 -1.45
C PRO A 169 12.17 -20.06 -2.53
N ASP A 170 12.00 -20.58 -3.77
CA ASP A 170 12.89 -20.30 -4.89
C ASP A 170 12.66 -18.93 -5.54
N LEU A 171 11.62 -18.20 -5.12
CA LEU A 171 11.33 -16.88 -5.64
C LEU A 171 12.38 -15.85 -5.22
N ILE A 172 12.83 -15.08 -6.19
CA ILE A 172 13.74 -13.95 -6.04
C ILE A 172 12.94 -12.66 -6.17
N ILE A 173 12.95 -11.86 -5.13
CA ILE A 173 12.30 -10.55 -5.14
C ILE A 173 13.24 -9.54 -5.78
N ASP A 174 12.97 -9.18 -7.04
CA ASP A 174 13.78 -8.20 -7.76
C ASP A 174 13.44 -6.76 -7.36
N GLU A 175 12.17 -6.51 -7.11
CA GLU A 175 11.72 -5.15 -6.88
C GLU A 175 10.40 -5.10 -6.08
N LEU A 176 10.35 -4.22 -5.12
CA LEU A 176 9.11 -3.72 -4.50
C LEU A 176 8.92 -2.27 -4.94
N ARG A 177 7.74 -1.89 -5.44
CA ARG A 177 7.50 -0.54 -5.95
C ARG A 177 6.14 0.01 -5.55
N ILE A 178 6.14 1.27 -5.13
CA ILE A 178 4.94 2.10 -5.05
C ILE A 178 4.87 2.96 -6.30
N VAL A 179 3.73 2.96 -6.96
CA VAL A 179 3.37 3.96 -7.98
C VAL A 179 2.32 4.88 -7.37
N HIS A 180 2.70 6.11 -7.16
CA HIS A 180 1.89 7.11 -6.49
C HIS A 180 1.23 8.03 -7.51
N PHE A 181 -0.09 7.96 -7.61
CA PHE A 181 -0.94 8.81 -8.44
C PHE A 181 -1.38 10.02 -7.60
N THR A 182 -0.87 11.19 -7.91
CA THR A 182 -1.25 12.40 -7.21
C THR A 182 -2.60 12.95 -7.69
N HIS A 183 -3.24 13.75 -6.86
CA HIS A 183 -4.49 14.42 -7.26
C HIS A 183 -4.30 15.47 -8.36
N ASP A 184 -3.06 15.91 -8.59
CA ASP A 184 -2.69 16.86 -9.65
C ASP A 184 -2.36 16.15 -11.00
N GLY A 185 -2.52 14.81 -11.03
CA GLY A 185 -2.32 13.99 -12.22
C GLY A 185 -0.87 13.58 -12.48
N GLU A 186 0.03 13.83 -11.56
CA GLU A 186 1.40 13.32 -11.62
C GLU A 186 1.47 11.86 -11.21
N VAL A 187 2.43 11.13 -11.77
CA VAL A 187 2.73 9.74 -11.41
C VAL A 187 4.18 9.67 -10.93
N ASN A 188 4.36 9.31 -9.68
CA ASN A 188 5.67 9.18 -9.05
C ASN A 188 5.95 7.72 -8.69
N GLU A 189 7.13 7.20 -9.00
CA GLU A 189 7.51 5.83 -8.75
C GLU A 189 8.60 5.78 -7.68
N TYR A 190 8.46 4.85 -6.72
CA TYR A 190 9.38 4.65 -5.63
C TYR A 190 9.74 3.18 -5.51
N VAL A 191 11.00 2.86 -5.77
CA VAL A 191 11.56 1.52 -5.47
C VAL A 191 11.81 1.44 -3.97
N LEU A 192 11.35 0.37 -3.35
CA LEU A 192 11.38 0.18 -1.91
C LEU A 192 12.43 -0.83 -1.50
N GLU A 193 12.94 -0.68 -0.31
CA GLU A 193 13.76 -1.70 0.36
C GLU A 193 12.88 -2.88 0.78
N TYR A 194 13.38 -4.11 0.62
CA TYR A 194 12.72 -5.28 1.15
C TYR A 194 13.10 -5.48 2.63
N LEU A 195 12.19 -5.13 3.54
CA LEU A 195 12.39 -5.19 4.99
C LEU A 195 12.19 -6.63 5.52
N LYS A 196 12.89 -7.60 4.92
CA LYS A 196 12.72 -9.03 5.22
C LYS A 196 13.04 -9.38 6.67
N SER A 197 13.99 -8.66 7.27
CA SER A 197 14.42 -8.88 8.67
C SER A 197 13.44 -8.33 9.70
N ASP A 198 12.52 -7.46 9.29
CA ASP A 198 11.57 -6.80 10.18
C ASP A 198 10.18 -7.47 10.15
N ILE A 199 10.01 -8.52 9.31
CA ILE A 199 8.80 -9.33 9.14
C ILE A 199 9.02 -10.74 9.65
#